data_53818825d44c72a624a5515562032839
#
_entry.id   53818825d44c72a624a5515562032839
#
_cell.length_a   1.000
_cell.length_b   1.000
_cell.length_c   1.000
_cell.angle_alpha   90.00
_cell.angle_beta   90.00
_cell.angle_gamma   90.00
#
_symmetry.space_group_name_H-M   'P 1'
#
loop_
_entity.id
_entity.type
_entity.pdbx_description
1 polymer ?
#
loop_
_entity_poly.entity_id
_entity_poly.type
_entity_poly.pdbx_seq_one_letter_code
_entity_poly.pdbx_strand_id
1 'polypeptide(L)'
;MQNYKKYAIPPAQLIIADVPYNVGKNFYGSNPSWYVGGDNKNGESKLAGKAAFNSDFNFNLYEYFHFCSKMLKKEDKKPLARGRSSDSPCMIVFCSFEQLPTLIDAGKKHGFVNYIPLVFVKNYSPQVLKANMRVVGATEYALVLYRDRLPKFRNGVQIDENGKNIPNTGHMIFNWFAWERDGKDIPKIHPSQKPVRVLKQLIEIFTDEGDVVIDPCCGSGSTLRAAAELGRSAYGFEIDRNFYTRAKEEMLVFNKDGQMHITDFI
;
A
#
# COMPACT_ATOMS: atom_id res chain seq x y z
N MET A 1 -8.81 -12.23 8.02
CA MET A 1 -8.16 -11.62 9.21
C MET A 1 -8.51 -12.30 10.53
N GLN A 2 -9.69 -12.90 10.70
CA GLN A 2 -10.09 -13.53 11.97
C GLN A 2 -9.20 -14.71 12.41
N ASN A 3 -8.58 -15.41 11.50
CA ASN A 3 -7.78 -16.61 11.78
C ASN A 3 -6.25 -16.36 11.89
N TYR A 4 -5.81 -15.11 11.90
CA TYR A 4 -4.37 -14.77 11.86
C TYR A 4 -3.53 -15.39 13.00
N LYS A 5 -4.15 -15.65 14.15
CA LYS A 5 -3.48 -16.28 15.31
C LYS A 5 -3.00 -17.72 15.04
N LYS A 6 -3.57 -18.39 14.03
CA LYS A 6 -3.14 -19.75 13.64
C LYS A 6 -1.80 -19.77 12.92
N TYR A 7 -1.37 -18.62 12.44
CA TYR A 7 -0.19 -18.48 11.62
C TYR A 7 0.84 -17.68 12.40
N ALA A 8 1.80 -18.20 12.97
CA ALA A 8 2.82 -17.53 13.79
C ALA A 8 3.53 -16.35 13.09
N ILE A 9 2.73 -15.40 12.54
CA ILE A 9 3.21 -14.22 11.82
C ILE A 9 3.84 -13.25 12.82
N PRO A 10 5.10 -12.86 12.62
CA PRO A 10 5.75 -11.91 13.50
C PRO A 10 5.13 -10.51 13.41
N PRO A 11 5.23 -9.69 14.47
CA PRO A 11 4.78 -8.30 14.40
C PRO A 11 5.50 -7.51 13.31
N ALA A 12 4.73 -6.73 12.55
CA ALA A 12 5.22 -5.95 11.42
C ALA A 12 5.86 -4.62 11.84
N GLN A 13 6.92 -4.24 11.14
CA GLN A 13 7.44 -2.88 11.14
C GLN A 13 6.55 -1.96 10.29
N LEU A 14 6.05 -2.48 9.17
CA LEU A 14 5.19 -1.78 8.24
C LEU A 14 3.99 -2.65 7.87
N ILE A 15 2.79 -2.10 7.96
CA ILE A 15 1.62 -2.63 7.27
C ILE A 15 1.33 -1.71 6.10
N ILE A 16 1.17 -2.27 4.90
CA ILE A 16 0.85 -1.50 3.70
C ILE A 16 -0.28 -2.20 2.95
N ALA A 17 -1.36 -1.51 2.67
CA ALA A 17 -2.54 -2.10 2.05
C ALA A 17 -3.26 -1.13 1.12
N ASP A 18 -3.79 -1.69 0.05
CA ASP A 18 -4.77 -1.05 -0.82
C ASP A 18 -6.16 -1.53 -0.40
N VAL A 19 -6.80 -0.77 0.49
CA VAL A 19 -8.13 -1.17 0.97
C VAL A 19 -9.20 -0.97 -0.09
N PRO A 20 -10.28 -1.77 -0.12
CA PRO A 20 -11.42 -1.55 -1.00
C PRO A 20 -11.96 -0.13 -0.88
N TYR A 21 -12.08 0.57 -2.01
CA TYR A 21 -12.49 1.98 -1.98
C TYR A 21 -13.96 2.17 -1.66
N ASN A 22 -14.78 1.14 -1.81
CA ASN A 22 -16.20 1.08 -1.44
C ASN A 22 -17.01 2.35 -1.80
N VAL A 23 -16.66 2.98 -2.90
CA VAL A 23 -17.29 4.22 -3.40
C VAL A 23 -18.49 3.95 -4.32
N GLY A 24 -18.87 2.69 -4.46
CA GLY A 24 -20.04 2.25 -5.23
C GLY A 24 -19.94 2.56 -6.73
N LYS A 25 -21.10 2.53 -7.38
CA LYS A 25 -21.23 2.82 -8.82
C LYS A 25 -20.91 4.28 -9.19
N ASN A 26 -20.80 5.14 -8.20
CA ASN A 26 -20.54 6.58 -8.39
C ASN A 26 -19.04 6.92 -8.39
N PHE A 27 -18.17 5.93 -8.42
CA PHE A 27 -16.74 6.16 -8.53
C PHE A 27 -16.43 7.01 -9.76
N TYR A 28 -15.65 8.07 -9.55
CA TYR A 28 -15.22 8.95 -10.63
C TYR A 28 -14.48 8.14 -11.70
N GLY A 29 -15.02 8.07 -12.89
CA GLY A 29 -14.50 7.27 -13.99
C GLY A 29 -15.20 5.93 -14.23
N SER A 30 -15.98 5.42 -13.27
CA SER A 30 -16.85 4.24 -13.48
C SER A 30 -18.34 4.56 -13.41
N ASN A 31 -18.71 5.82 -13.20
CA ASN A 31 -20.11 6.24 -13.22
C ASN A 31 -20.65 6.22 -14.65
N PRO A 32 -21.65 5.35 -14.98
CA PRO A 32 -22.23 5.28 -16.33
C PRO A 32 -22.80 6.61 -16.80
N SER A 33 -23.29 7.48 -15.91
CA SER A 33 -23.81 8.80 -16.28
C SER A 33 -22.77 9.73 -16.89
N TRP A 34 -21.49 9.46 -16.69
CA TRP A 34 -20.39 10.18 -17.33
C TRP A 34 -20.13 9.72 -18.77
N TYR A 35 -20.62 8.55 -19.13
CA TYR A 35 -20.43 7.91 -20.42
C TYR A 35 -21.71 7.84 -21.25
N VAL A 36 -22.87 7.80 -20.59
CA VAL A 36 -24.17 7.72 -21.25
C VAL A 36 -24.59 9.09 -21.77
N GLY A 37 -24.78 9.19 -23.07
CA GLY A 37 -25.22 10.43 -23.73
C GLY A 37 -24.09 11.37 -24.19
N GLY A 38 -22.81 11.05 -23.93
CA GLY A 38 -21.67 11.75 -24.47
C GLY A 38 -21.16 11.13 -25.78
N ASP A 39 -20.15 11.76 -26.39
CA ASP A 39 -19.50 11.32 -27.64
C ASP A 39 -18.78 9.97 -27.53
N ASN A 40 -18.91 9.25 -26.44
CA ASN A 40 -18.17 8.03 -26.11
C ASN A 40 -18.89 6.73 -26.42
N LYS A 41 -19.95 6.76 -27.23
CA LYS A 41 -20.68 5.54 -27.63
C LYS A 41 -19.79 4.41 -28.17
N ASN A 42 -18.60 4.74 -28.66
CA ASN A 42 -17.67 3.79 -29.28
C ASN A 42 -16.38 3.58 -28.50
N GLY A 43 -16.23 4.11 -27.29
CA GLY A 43 -14.98 4.08 -26.52
C GLY A 43 -15.12 3.59 -25.09
N GLU A 44 -16.26 3.07 -24.71
CA GLU A 44 -16.45 2.53 -23.36
C GLU A 44 -15.61 1.27 -23.17
N SER A 45 -14.79 1.29 -22.12
CA SER A 45 -14.15 0.07 -21.66
C SER A 45 -15.23 -0.93 -21.28
N LYS A 46 -15.06 -2.21 -21.67
CA LYS A 46 -15.92 -3.33 -21.19
C LYS A 46 -15.97 -3.42 -19.65
N LEU A 47 -15.10 -2.67 -18.97
CA LEU A 47 -15.03 -2.54 -17.52
C LEU A 47 -15.82 -1.33 -16.99
N ALA A 48 -16.32 -0.44 -17.84
CA ALA A 48 -17.19 0.65 -17.41
C ALA A 48 -18.44 0.07 -16.75
N GLY A 49 -18.72 0.48 -15.54
CA GLY A 49 -19.82 -0.05 -14.74
C GLY A 49 -19.60 -1.39 -14.04
N LYS A 50 -18.41 -2.03 -14.23
CA LYS A 50 -18.03 -3.29 -13.55
C LYS A 50 -17.01 -3.08 -12.43
N ALA A 51 -16.80 -1.86 -12.02
CA ALA A 51 -15.65 -1.50 -11.15
C ALA A 51 -15.80 -1.88 -9.67
N ALA A 52 -16.89 -2.52 -9.27
CA ALA A 52 -17.02 -3.00 -7.90
C ALA A 52 -16.71 -4.50 -7.85
N PHE A 53 -15.64 -4.86 -7.17
CA PHE A 53 -15.44 -6.25 -6.75
C PHE A 53 -16.50 -6.60 -5.71
N ASN A 54 -17.07 -7.80 -5.77
CA ASN A 54 -18.08 -8.23 -4.78
C ASN A 54 -17.54 -8.20 -3.35
N SER A 55 -16.23 -8.32 -3.17
CA SER A 55 -15.53 -8.21 -1.88
C SER A 55 -15.51 -6.78 -1.31
N ASP A 56 -15.70 -5.75 -2.13
CA ASP A 56 -15.59 -4.35 -1.71
C ASP A 56 -16.76 -3.93 -0.81
N PHE A 57 -17.94 -4.51 -1.02
CA PHE A 57 -19.15 -4.14 -0.27
C PHE A 57 -19.17 -4.61 1.19
N ASN A 58 -18.40 -5.65 1.50
CA ASN A 58 -18.40 -6.27 2.83
C ASN A 58 -17.09 -6.01 3.60
N PHE A 59 -16.24 -5.09 3.14
CA PHE A 59 -15.00 -4.79 3.82
C PHE A 59 -15.27 -4.07 5.15
N ASN A 60 -14.98 -4.75 6.25
CA ASN A 60 -15.14 -4.21 7.59
C ASN A 60 -13.89 -3.44 8.01
N LEU A 61 -13.95 -2.13 7.87
CA LEU A 61 -12.85 -1.23 8.20
C LEU A 61 -12.45 -1.31 9.68
N TYR A 62 -13.41 -1.55 10.58
CA TYR A 62 -13.13 -1.69 12.01
C TYR A 62 -12.30 -2.95 12.31
N GLU A 63 -12.68 -4.09 11.75
CA GLU A 63 -11.92 -5.34 11.88
C GLU A 63 -10.52 -5.22 11.26
N TYR A 64 -10.42 -4.51 10.13
CA TYR A 64 -9.14 -4.21 9.49
C TYR A 64 -8.21 -3.43 10.43
N PHE A 65 -8.66 -2.33 11.00
CA PHE A 65 -7.85 -1.54 11.94
C PHE A 65 -7.55 -2.30 13.22
N HIS A 66 -8.50 -3.09 13.72
CA HIS A 66 -8.24 -3.97 14.87
C HIS A 66 -7.11 -4.96 14.57
N PHE A 67 -7.17 -5.63 13.43
CA PHE A 67 -6.10 -6.53 12.97
C PHE A 67 -4.76 -5.79 12.89
N CYS A 68 -4.69 -4.67 12.18
CA CYS A 68 -3.47 -3.88 12.00
C CYS A 68 -2.88 -3.43 13.35
N SER A 69 -3.72 -2.98 14.28
CA SER A 69 -3.28 -2.56 15.60
C SER A 69 -2.63 -3.68 16.42
N LYS A 70 -3.04 -4.94 16.18
CA LYS A 70 -2.48 -6.13 16.84
C LYS A 70 -1.22 -6.64 16.15
N MET A 71 -1.13 -6.49 14.83
CA MET A 71 -0.03 -7.02 14.05
C MET A 71 1.17 -6.07 13.94
N LEU A 72 1.01 -4.79 14.19
CA LEU A 72 2.15 -3.87 14.26
C LEU A 72 2.97 -4.08 15.53
N LYS A 73 4.29 -3.98 15.40
CA LYS A 73 5.21 -3.91 16.54
C LYS A 73 4.72 -2.88 17.56
N LYS A 74 5.03 -3.09 18.81
CA LYS A 74 4.80 -2.10 19.87
C LYS A 74 5.87 -1.00 19.77
N GLU A 75 5.47 0.23 20.05
CA GLU A 75 6.44 1.31 20.19
C GLU A 75 7.28 1.11 21.46
N ASP A 76 8.58 1.45 21.36
CA ASP A 76 9.44 1.45 22.53
C ASP A 76 8.99 2.57 23.49
N LYS A 77 8.85 2.24 24.76
CA LYS A 77 8.45 3.20 25.80
C LYS A 77 9.63 4.07 26.29
N LYS A 78 10.87 3.67 25.98
CA LYS A 78 12.04 4.42 26.44
C LYS A 78 12.14 5.75 25.70
N PRO A 79 12.49 6.85 26.38
CA PRO A 79 12.76 8.11 25.70
C PRO A 79 13.82 7.95 24.60
N LEU A 80 13.60 8.60 23.45
CA LEU A 80 14.63 8.62 22.42
C LEU A 80 15.81 9.45 22.89
N ALA A 81 17.01 8.92 22.75
CA ALA A 81 18.23 9.70 22.98
C ALA A 81 18.26 10.88 22.00
N ARG A 82 18.80 12.03 22.45
CA ARG A 82 18.90 13.23 21.63
C ARG A 82 19.62 12.93 20.31
N GLY A 83 19.00 13.28 19.20
CA GLY A 83 19.56 13.08 17.85
C GLY A 83 19.34 11.70 17.25
N ARG A 84 18.63 10.76 17.90
CA ARG A 84 18.22 9.49 17.29
C ARG A 84 16.87 9.60 16.64
N SER A 85 16.75 9.03 15.44
CA SER A 85 15.46 8.82 14.77
C SER A 85 14.63 7.76 15.49
N SER A 86 13.33 7.88 15.41
CA SER A 86 12.42 6.84 15.89
C SER A 86 12.50 5.61 14.98
N ASP A 87 12.41 4.42 15.57
CA ASP A 87 12.23 3.14 14.86
C ASP A 87 10.81 2.61 15.01
N SER A 88 9.86 3.49 15.30
CA SER A 88 8.47 3.11 15.52
C SER A 88 7.82 2.56 14.23
N PRO A 89 6.90 1.59 14.38
CA PRO A 89 6.18 1.04 13.25
C PRO A 89 5.08 1.99 12.77
N CYS A 90 4.67 1.81 11.51
CA CYS A 90 3.51 2.51 10.96
C CYS A 90 2.71 1.63 10.00
N MET A 91 1.57 2.16 9.56
CA MET A 91 0.82 1.56 8.47
C MET A 91 0.59 2.58 7.36
N ILE A 92 0.59 2.12 6.12
CA ILE A 92 0.26 2.90 4.93
C ILE A 92 -1.01 2.32 4.34
N VAL A 93 -2.04 3.16 4.19
CA VAL A 93 -3.33 2.74 3.66
C VAL A 93 -3.62 3.56 2.41
N PHE A 94 -3.60 2.89 1.26
CA PHE A 94 -4.09 3.49 0.01
C PHE A 94 -5.61 3.59 0.05
N CYS A 95 -6.15 4.68 -0.46
CA CYS A 95 -7.58 4.97 -0.38
C CYS A 95 -8.02 5.97 -1.45
N SER A 96 -9.33 6.11 -1.64
CA SER A 96 -9.88 7.25 -2.37
C SER A 96 -9.81 8.53 -1.52
N PHE A 97 -9.92 9.67 -2.19
CA PHE A 97 -9.96 10.99 -1.51
C PHE A 97 -11.12 11.05 -0.50
N GLU A 98 -12.27 10.52 -0.87
CA GLU A 98 -13.49 10.53 -0.05
C GLU A 98 -13.37 9.65 1.20
N GLN A 99 -12.48 8.65 1.19
CA GLN A 99 -12.26 7.78 2.34
C GLN A 99 -11.34 8.38 3.39
N LEU A 100 -10.55 9.40 3.07
CA LEU A 100 -9.55 9.97 3.98
C LEU A 100 -10.11 10.30 5.38
N PRO A 101 -11.24 11.02 5.54
CA PRO A 101 -11.79 11.32 6.86
C PRO A 101 -12.19 10.06 7.63
N THR A 102 -12.82 9.10 6.96
CA THR A 102 -13.26 7.85 7.57
C THR A 102 -12.08 7.00 8.06
N LEU A 103 -11.00 6.94 7.29
CA LEU A 103 -9.78 6.21 7.67
C LEU A 103 -9.08 6.87 8.86
N ILE A 104 -9.02 8.20 8.89
CA ILE A 104 -8.45 8.95 10.01
C ILE A 104 -9.25 8.66 11.29
N ASP A 105 -10.57 8.72 11.23
CA ASP A 105 -11.43 8.48 12.40
C ASP A 105 -11.36 7.02 12.88
N ALA A 106 -11.37 6.07 11.95
CA ALA A 106 -11.20 4.66 12.28
C ALA A 106 -9.81 4.37 12.86
N GLY A 107 -8.78 4.99 12.30
CA GLY A 107 -7.41 4.91 12.81
C GLY A 107 -7.30 5.40 14.25
N LYS A 108 -7.83 6.58 14.55
CA LYS A 108 -7.84 7.15 15.91
C LYS A 108 -8.48 6.23 16.93
N LYS A 109 -9.61 5.59 16.60
CA LYS A 109 -10.29 4.62 17.46
C LYS A 109 -9.45 3.38 17.81
N HIS A 110 -8.41 3.11 16.99
CA HIS A 110 -7.50 1.98 17.18
C HIS A 110 -6.08 2.40 17.62
N GLY A 111 -5.93 3.65 18.06
CA GLY A 111 -4.69 4.19 18.60
C GLY A 111 -3.73 4.78 17.59
N PHE A 112 -4.13 4.91 16.32
CA PHE A 112 -3.36 5.63 15.29
C PHE A 112 -3.79 7.09 15.28
N VAL A 113 -3.24 7.88 16.19
CA VAL A 113 -3.69 9.26 16.45
C VAL A 113 -3.07 10.29 15.50
N ASN A 114 -2.00 9.92 14.84
CA ASN A 114 -1.25 10.76 13.92
C ASN A 114 -1.27 10.21 12.50
N TYR A 115 -1.15 11.10 11.52
CA TYR A 115 -1.11 10.72 10.11
C TYR A 115 -0.31 11.69 9.25
N ILE A 116 0.21 11.17 8.13
CA ILE A 116 0.85 11.95 7.05
C ILE A 116 0.13 11.58 5.75
N PRO A 117 -0.47 12.55 5.04
CA PRO A 117 -1.06 12.27 3.73
C PRO A 117 0.02 12.11 2.67
N LEU A 118 -0.14 11.11 1.82
CA LEU A 118 0.68 10.87 0.64
C LEU A 118 -0.16 11.04 -0.62
N VAL A 119 0.44 11.63 -1.65
CA VAL A 119 -0.17 11.83 -2.96
C VAL A 119 0.70 11.16 -4.02
N PHE A 120 0.08 10.35 -4.86
CA PHE A 120 0.75 9.70 -5.98
C PHE A 120 0.25 10.32 -7.27
N VAL A 121 1.18 10.85 -8.07
CA VAL A 121 0.88 11.56 -9.31
C VAL A 121 1.20 10.66 -10.49
N LYS A 122 0.18 10.34 -11.28
CA LYS A 122 0.30 9.53 -12.51
C LYS A 122 0.58 10.43 -13.69
N ASN A 123 1.43 9.99 -14.60
CA ASN A 123 1.61 10.63 -15.90
C ASN A 123 0.56 10.18 -16.93
N TYR A 124 -0.47 9.48 -16.50
CA TYR A 124 -1.59 9.00 -17.31
C TYR A 124 -2.88 9.02 -16.50
N SER A 125 -4.02 9.12 -17.19
CA SER A 125 -5.31 8.88 -16.54
C SER A 125 -5.67 7.39 -16.58
N PRO A 126 -6.07 6.78 -15.47
CA PRO A 126 -6.64 5.43 -15.48
C PRO A 126 -8.03 5.38 -16.11
N GLN A 127 -8.65 6.54 -16.33
CA GLN A 127 -10.00 6.66 -16.85
C GLN A 127 -10.00 6.59 -18.39
N VAL A 128 -10.90 5.81 -18.93
CA VAL A 128 -11.10 5.71 -20.38
C VAL A 128 -12.05 6.85 -20.82
N LEU A 129 -11.52 8.08 -20.80
CA LEU A 129 -12.24 9.26 -21.29
C LEU A 129 -11.55 9.81 -22.53
N LYS A 130 -12.33 10.36 -23.47
CA LYS A 130 -11.76 11.11 -24.58
C LYS A 130 -11.01 12.34 -24.03
N ALA A 131 -9.81 12.60 -24.57
CA ALA A 131 -8.82 13.50 -23.98
C ALA A 131 -9.29 14.94 -23.75
N ASN A 132 -10.28 15.43 -24.45
CA ASN A 132 -10.72 16.83 -24.41
C ASN A 132 -12.06 17.06 -23.69
N MET A 133 -12.60 16.06 -23.03
CA MET A 133 -13.97 16.16 -22.52
C MET A 133 -14.08 16.63 -21.07
N ARG A 134 -13.07 16.39 -20.23
CA ARG A 134 -13.14 16.67 -18.79
C ARG A 134 -11.78 16.77 -18.13
N VAL A 135 -11.76 17.30 -16.91
CA VAL A 135 -10.62 17.12 -16.01
C VAL A 135 -10.59 15.66 -15.56
N VAL A 136 -9.49 14.99 -15.84
CA VAL A 136 -9.31 13.57 -15.51
C VAL A 136 -8.47 13.40 -14.25
N GLY A 137 -8.85 12.46 -13.38
CA GLY A 137 -8.09 12.13 -12.17
C GLY A 137 -6.76 11.46 -12.54
N ALA A 138 -5.67 12.05 -12.07
CA ALA A 138 -4.33 11.50 -12.24
C ALA A 138 -3.62 11.29 -10.90
N THR A 139 -4.36 11.32 -9.80
CA THR A 139 -3.81 11.16 -8.45
C THR A 139 -4.40 9.94 -7.75
N GLU A 140 -3.61 9.35 -6.88
CA GLU A 140 -4.05 8.44 -5.84
C GLU A 140 -3.56 8.94 -4.49
N TYR A 141 -4.19 8.46 -3.42
CA TYR A 141 -3.92 8.92 -2.08
C TYR A 141 -3.58 7.74 -1.17
N ALA A 142 -2.76 8.01 -0.16
CA ALA A 142 -2.59 7.12 0.96
C ALA A 142 -2.38 7.91 2.26
N LEU A 143 -2.55 7.26 3.38
CA LEU A 143 -2.23 7.78 4.70
C LEU A 143 -1.14 6.93 5.32
N VAL A 144 -0.07 7.56 5.80
CA VAL A 144 0.81 6.96 6.80
C VAL A 144 0.15 7.19 8.14
N LEU A 145 -0.27 6.13 8.81
CA LEU A 145 -0.93 6.20 10.12
C LEU A 145 0.02 5.63 11.18
N TYR A 146 0.18 6.36 12.29
CA TYR A 146 1.08 5.97 13.36
C TYR A 146 0.55 6.39 14.74
N ARG A 147 1.12 5.81 15.79
CA ARG A 147 0.71 6.06 17.17
C ARG A 147 1.35 7.35 17.69
N ASP A 148 2.00 7.30 18.84
CA ASP A 148 2.55 8.48 19.51
C ASP A 148 3.87 8.96 18.90
N ARG A 149 4.70 8.03 18.41
CA ARG A 149 6.04 8.33 17.92
C ARG A 149 6.07 8.36 16.40
N LEU A 150 6.89 9.26 15.86
CA LEU A 150 7.19 9.30 14.43
C LEU A 150 7.65 7.92 13.95
N PRO A 151 7.18 7.47 12.80
CA PRO A 151 7.59 6.19 12.25
C PRO A 151 9.09 6.18 11.91
N LYS A 152 9.65 4.98 11.81
CA LYS A 152 10.97 4.78 11.21
C LYS A 152 11.03 5.54 9.87
N PHE A 153 12.12 6.26 9.67
CA PHE A 153 12.27 7.09 8.49
C PHE A 153 13.70 6.97 7.95
N ARG A 154 13.83 6.52 6.72
CA ARG A 154 15.09 6.37 6.00
C ARG A 154 15.07 7.28 4.78
N ASN A 155 15.99 8.22 4.76
CA ASN A 155 16.10 9.24 3.72
C ASN A 155 17.46 9.27 3.05
N GLY A 156 18.18 8.15 3.07
CA GLY A 156 19.51 8.02 2.48
C GLY A 156 20.66 8.58 3.34
N VAL A 157 20.39 8.96 4.59
CA VAL A 157 21.46 9.35 5.53
C VAL A 157 22.42 8.17 5.68
N GLN A 158 23.69 8.42 5.38
CA GLN A 158 24.75 7.46 5.61
C GLN A 158 25.21 7.50 7.07
N ILE A 159 25.68 6.37 7.55
CA ILE A 159 26.16 6.20 8.92
C ILE A 159 27.66 5.87 8.85
N ASP A 160 28.47 6.52 9.67
CA ASP A 160 29.90 6.25 9.78
C ASP A 160 30.17 4.95 10.56
N GLU A 161 31.44 4.54 10.63
CA GLU A 161 31.90 3.35 11.35
C GLU A 161 31.58 3.36 12.86
N ASN A 162 31.27 4.53 13.43
CA ASN A 162 30.90 4.72 14.83
C ASN A 162 29.39 4.80 15.04
N GLY A 163 28.60 4.58 13.99
CA GLY A 163 27.13 4.64 14.03
C GLY A 163 26.56 6.07 14.08
N LYS A 164 27.33 7.10 13.68
CA LYS A 164 26.85 8.48 13.60
C LYS A 164 26.45 8.83 12.18
N ASN A 165 25.41 9.65 12.07
CA ASN A 165 24.96 10.18 10.79
C ASN A 165 26.07 11.06 10.16
N ILE A 166 26.39 10.78 8.90
CA ILE A 166 27.29 11.62 8.10
C ILE A 166 26.45 12.83 7.63
N PRO A 167 26.86 14.06 7.97
CA PRO A 167 26.13 15.25 7.59
C PRO A 167 25.96 15.39 6.08
N ASN A 168 24.82 15.93 5.64
CA ASN A 168 24.50 16.22 4.23
C ASN A 168 24.43 15.01 3.30
N THR A 169 24.31 13.78 3.83
CA THR A 169 24.10 12.59 3.02
C THR A 169 22.62 12.27 2.82
N GLY A 170 21.77 12.70 3.75
CA GLY A 170 20.31 12.53 3.63
C GLY A 170 19.67 13.54 2.67
N HIS A 171 18.52 13.19 2.14
CA HIS A 171 17.72 14.05 1.28
C HIS A 171 16.30 14.24 1.83
N MET A 172 15.67 15.33 1.42
CA MET A 172 14.27 15.59 1.75
C MET A 172 13.36 14.68 0.94
N ILE A 173 12.41 14.04 1.61
CA ILE A 173 11.37 13.25 0.96
C ILE A 173 10.07 14.04 1.02
N PHE A 174 9.54 14.36 -0.14
CA PHE A 174 8.23 15.00 -0.27
C PHE A 174 7.11 13.99 -0.03
N ASN A 175 5.95 14.48 0.36
CA ASN A 175 4.76 13.63 0.54
C ASN A 175 4.03 13.31 -0.78
N TRP A 176 4.65 13.55 -1.91
CA TRP A 176 4.17 13.15 -3.22
C TRP A 176 5.17 12.26 -3.94
N PHE A 177 4.67 11.31 -4.72
CA PHE A 177 5.45 10.32 -5.45
C PHE A 177 5.01 10.27 -6.90
N ALA A 178 5.98 10.16 -7.81
CA ALA A 178 5.67 9.85 -9.20
C ALA A 178 5.19 8.40 -9.31
N TRP A 179 4.01 8.21 -9.91
CA TRP A 179 3.45 6.89 -10.16
C TRP A 179 3.78 6.46 -11.59
N GLU A 180 4.82 5.67 -11.72
CA GLU A 180 5.18 5.04 -12.97
C GLU A 180 4.64 3.60 -13.02
N ARG A 181 4.20 3.18 -14.20
CA ARG A 181 3.79 1.78 -14.40
C ARG A 181 5.00 0.87 -14.32
N ASP A 182 4.78 -0.34 -13.84
CA ASP A 182 5.78 -1.39 -13.91
C ASP A 182 6.12 -1.75 -15.37
N GLY A 183 7.32 -2.27 -15.59
CA GLY A 183 7.75 -2.83 -16.86
C GLY A 183 7.06 -4.17 -17.18
N LYS A 184 7.44 -4.76 -18.31
CA LYS A 184 6.87 -6.05 -18.76
C LYS A 184 7.34 -7.25 -17.93
N ASP A 185 8.37 -7.07 -17.15
CA ASP A 185 8.94 -8.05 -16.20
C ASP A 185 8.07 -8.26 -14.96
N ILE A 186 7.14 -7.34 -14.69
CA ILE A 186 6.17 -7.47 -13.60
C ILE A 186 4.82 -7.88 -14.20
N PRO A 187 4.29 -9.06 -13.84
CA PRO A 187 3.01 -9.52 -14.36
C PRO A 187 1.87 -8.62 -13.88
N LYS A 188 0.93 -8.32 -14.76
CA LYS A 188 -0.28 -7.62 -14.41
C LYS A 188 -1.39 -8.62 -14.09
N ILE A 189 -1.61 -8.83 -12.79
CA ILE A 189 -2.57 -9.80 -12.27
C ILE A 189 -3.90 -9.14 -11.92
N HIS A 190 -3.82 -7.99 -11.22
CA HIS A 190 -5.00 -7.30 -10.71
C HIS A 190 -5.24 -5.98 -11.46
N PRO A 191 -6.51 -5.59 -11.77
CA PRO A 191 -6.81 -4.36 -12.49
C PRO A 191 -6.29 -3.09 -11.79
N SER A 192 -6.38 -3.03 -10.47
CA SER A 192 -5.94 -1.92 -9.63
C SER A 192 -4.56 -2.14 -8.99
N GLN A 193 -3.76 -3.07 -9.55
CA GLN A 193 -2.43 -3.38 -9.04
C GLN A 193 -1.57 -2.15 -8.85
N LYS A 194 -1.03 -1.99 -7.64
CA LYS A 194 -0.05 -0.95 -7.32
C LYS A 194 1.32 -1.32 -7.91
N PRO A 195 2.04 -0.36 -8.51
CA PRO A 195 3.36 -0.64 -9.08
C PRO A 195 4.35 -1.09 -8.00
N VAL A 196 5.08 -2.17 -8.29
CA VAL A 196 6.14 -2.69 -7.41
C VAL A 196 7.17 -1.61 -7.10
N ARG A 197 7.53 -0.79 -8.09
CA ARG A 197 8.48 0.31 -7.92
C ARG A 197 8.04 1.34 -6.87
N VAL A 198 6.77 1.74 -6.91
CA VAL A 198 6.20 2.68 -5.92
C VAL A 198 6.18 2.07 -4.53
N LEU A 199 5.82 0.79 -4.44
CA LEU A 199 5.81 0.06 -3.18
C LEU A 199 7.20 -0.08 -2.58
N LYS A 200 8.23 -0.34 -3.41
CA LYS A 200 9.62 -0.36 -2.97
C LYS A 200 10.05 0.95 -2.33
N GLN A 201 9.77 2.09 -2.98
CA GLN A 201 10.09 3.41 -2.42
C GLN A 201 9.50 3.61 -1.03
N LEU A 202 8.24 3.22 -0.82
CA LEU A 202 7.58 3.33 0.48
C LEU A 202 8.20 2.37 1.51
N ILE A 203 8.48 1.13 1.13
CA ILE A 203 9.08 0.13 2.01
C ILE A 203 10.48 0.55 2.44
N GLU A 204 11.31 1.08 1.54
CA GLU A 204 12.65 1.60 1.85
C GLU A 204 12.62 2.74 2.86
N ILE A 205 11.64 3.65 2.76
CA ILE A 205 11.51 4.79 3.68
C ILE A 205 11.19 4.32 5.10
N PHE A 206 10.31 3.35 5.26
CA PHE A 206 9.72 3.01 6.57
C PHE A 206 10.24 1.70 7.18
N THR A 207 11.18 1.02 6.52
CA THR A 207 11.73 -0.26 7.00
C THR A 207 13.23 -0.37 6.75
N ASP A 208 13.86 -1.31 7.45
CA ASP A 208 15.21 -1.79 7.16
C ASP A 208 15.17 -3.23 6.62
N GLU A 209 16.26 -3.70 6.05
CA GLU A 209 16.45 -5.10 5.70
C GLU A 209 16.19 -6.00 6.91
N GLY A 210 15.51 -7.13 6.70
CA GLY A 210 15.09 -8.04 7.77
C GLY A 210 13.82 -7.61 8.52
N ASP A 211 13.31 -6.39 8.35
CA ASP A 211 12.02 -6.01 8.92
C ASP A 211 10.85 -6.78 8.29
N VAL A 212 9.75 -6.86 9.02
CA VAL A 212 8.52 -7.54 8.58
C VAL A 212 7.55 -6.53 7.97
N VAL A 213 7.05 -6.84 6.78
CA VAL A 213 6.00 -6.11 6.07
C VAL A 213 4.77 -7.00 5.96
N ILE A 214 3.58 -6.47 6.28
CA ILE A 214 2.31 -7.19 6.15
C ILE A 214 1.38 -6.42 5.20
N ASP A 215 0.75 -7.13 4.27
CA ASP A 215 -0.31 -6.60 3.41
C ASP A 215 -1.61 -7.38 3.63
N PRO A 216 -2.57 -6.82 4.39
CA PRO A 216 -3.85 -7.46 4.65
C PRO A 216 -4.80 -7.59 3.46
N CYS A 217 -4.49 -6.93 2.34
CA CYS A 217 -5.31 -6.90 1.12
C CYS A 217 -4.41 -7.05 -0.11
N CYS A 218 -3.62 -8.13 -0.16
CA CYS A 218 -2.44 -8.19 -1.04
C CYS A 218 -2.73 -8.34 -2.53
N GLY A 219 -3.95 -8.73 -2.92
CA GLY A 219 -4.39 -8.80 -4.31
C GLY A 219 -3.42 -9.57 -5.20
N SER A 220 -2.70 -8.83 -6.03
CA SER A 220 -1.68 -9.40 -6.93
C SER A 220 -0.38 -9.82 -6.26
N GLY A 221 -0.16 -9.51 -4.98
CA GLY A 221 1.10 -9.77 -4.28
C GLY A 221 2.22 -8.75 -4.56
N SER A 222 1.93 -7.62 -5.21
CA SER A 222 2.94 -6.60 -5.54
C SER A 222 3.70 -6.10 -4.32
N THR A 223 3.03 -5.89 -3.19
CA THR A 223 3.65 -5.47 -1.92
C THR A 223 4.63 -6.52 -1.40
N LEU A 224 4.23 -7.79 -1.49
CA LEU A 224 5.06 -8.90 -1.01
C LEU A 224 6.32 -9.03 -1.86
N ARG A 225 6.18 -8.93 -3.19
CA ARG A 225 7.30 -8.90 -4.11
C ARG A 225 8.24 -7.73 -3.81
N ALA A 226 7.69 -6.52 -3.68
CA ALA A 226 8.49 -5.33 -3.38
C ALA A 226 9.29 -5.49 -2.08
N ALA A 227 8.66 -6.00 -1.03
CA ALA A 227 9.32 -6.23 0.26
C ALA A 227 10.42 -7.30 0.16
N ALA A 228 10.15 -8.41 -0.50
CA ALA A 228 11.11 -9.51 -0.65
C ALA A 228 12.32 -9.11 -1.50
N GLU A 229 12.10 -8.40 -2.62
CA GLU A 229 13.21 -7.89 -3.46
C GLU A 229 14.10 -6.87 -2.73
N LEU A 230 13.64 -6.33 -1.62
CA LEU A 230 14.38 -5.43 -0.74
C LEU A 230 14.93 -6.15 0.51
N GLY A 231 14.87 -7.47 0.63
CA GLY A 231 15.36 -8.23 1.77
C GLY A 231 14.48 -8.13 3.03
N ARG A 232 13.20 -7.78 2.90
CA ARG A 232 12.23 -7.77 3.99
C ARG A 232 11.43 -9.07 4.01
N SER A 233 11.03 -9.53 5.20
CA SER A 233 10.08 -10.63 5.33
C SER A 233 8.68 -10.11 5.02
N ALA A 234 7.92 -10.80 4.16
CA ALA A 234 6.61 -10.34 3.73
C ALA A 234 5.50 -11.37 4.00
N TYR A 235 4.35 -10.89 4.46
CA TYR A 235 3.17 -11.70 4.71
C TYR A 235 1.95 -11.00 4.11
N GLY A 236 1.07 -11.75 3.45
CA GLY A 236 -0.12 -11.20 2.81
C GLY A 236 -1.37 -12.01 3.03
N PHE A 237 -2.52 -11.37 2.86
CA PHE A 237 -3.83 -12.01 2.92
C PHE A 237 -4.61 -11.66 1.66
N GLU A 238 -5.15 -12.68 1.01
CA GLU A 238 -6.00 -12.54 -0.17
C GLU A 238 -7.21 -13.47 -0.03
N ILE A 239 -8.40 -12.92 -0.23
CA ILE A 239 -9.65 -13.67 -0.12
C ILE A 239 -10.08 -14.30 -1.45
N ASP A 240 -9.70 -13.66 -2.56
CA ASP A 240 -10.01 -14.18 -3.89
C ASP A 240 -8.99 -15.25 -4.28
N ARG A 241 -9.49 -16.50 -4.41
CA ARG A 241 -8.64 -17.65 -4.72
C ARG A 241 -7.92 -17.52 -6.06
N ASN A 242 -8.51 -16.85 -7.04
CA ASN A 242 -7.89 -16.66 -8.34
C ASN A 242 -6.71 -15.69 -8.26
N PHE A 243 -6.90 -14.54 -7.57
CA PHE A 243 -5.79 -13.60 -7.33
C PHE A 243 -4.71 -14.23 -6.47
N TYR A 244 -5.07 -14.97 -5.42
CA TYR A 244 -4.12 -15.72 -4.60
C TYR A 244 -3.26 -16.68 -5.44
N THR A 245 -3.89 -17.52 -6.26
CA THR A 245 -3.17 -18.51 -7.09
C THR A 245 -2.25 -17.80 -8.08
N ARG A 246 -2.74 -16.81 -8.79
CA ARG A 246 -1.95 -16.05 -9.75
C ARG A 246 -0.82 -15.25 -9.08
N ALA A 247 -1.04 -14.66 -7.92
CA ALA A 247 0.01 -14.00 -7.16
C ALA A 247 1.14 -14.99 -6.84
N LYS A 248 0.82 -16.19 -6.38
CA LYS A 248 1.78 -17.24 -6.07
C LYS A 248 2.54 -17.74 -7.31
N GLU A 249 1.85 -17.95 -8.41
CA GLU A 249 2.42 -18.59 -9.62
C GLU A 249 3.09 -17.60 -10.58
N GLU A 250 2.68 -16.33 -10.59
CA GLU A 250 3.16 -15.36 -11.56
C GLU A 250 3.98 -14.22 -10.89
N MET A 251 3.49 -13.63 -9.77
CA MET A 251 4.12 -12.46 -9.15
C MET A 251 5.30 -12.83 -8.25
N LEU A 252 5.17 -13.92 -7.50
CA LEU A 252 6.08 -14.31 -6.43
C LEU A 252 7.04 -15.43 -6.85
N VAL A 253 7.07 -15.74 -8.14
CA VAL A 253 8.06 -16.68 -8.72
C VAL A 253 9.37 -15.93 -8.91
N PHE A 254 10.41 -16.33 -8.18
CA PHE A 254 11.75 -15.79 -8.31
C PHE A 254 12.68 -16.82 -8.96
N ASN A 255 13.57 -16.35 -9.82
CA ASN A 255 14.66 -17.15 -10.34
C ASN A 255 15.58 -17.60 -9.18
N LYS A 256 16.17 -18.78 -9.34
CA LYS A 256 16.81 -19.65 -8.34
C LYS A 256 17.84 -19.03 -7.38
N ASP A 257 18.20 -17.75 -7.52
CA ASP A 257 19.25 -17.10 -6.71
C ASP A 257 18.72 -16.18 -5.62
N GLY A 258 17.41 -15.98 -5.51
CA GLY A 258 16.79 -15.19 -4.45
C GLY A 258 16.02 -16.07 -3.47
N GLN A 259 16.57 -16.28 -2.28
CA GLN A 259 15.83 -16.94 -1.21
C GLN A 259 14.63 -16.11 -0.80
N MET A 260 13.44 -16.51 -1.25
CA MET A 260 12.21 -16.08 -0.61
C MET A 260 11.62 -17.22 0.20
N HIS A 261 11.56 -17.03 1.49
CA HIS A 261 10.66 -17.80 2.34
C HIS A 261 9.28 -17.13 2.28
N ILE A 262 8.50 -17.50 1.25
CA ILE A 262 7.07 -17.19 1.26
C ILE A 262 6.45 -18.24 2.16
N THR A 263 6.14 -17.85 3.37
CA THR A 263 5.20 -18.60 4.20
C THR A 263 3.87 -18.62 3.47
N ASP A 264 3.29 -19.80 3.33
CA ASP A 264 2.06 -20.01 2.59
C ASP A 264 1.03 -18.92 2.88
N PHE A 265 0.53 -18.34 1.79
CA PHE A 265 -0.64 -17.48 1.85
C PHE A 265 -1.81 -18.25 2.44
N ILE A 266 -2.52 -17.61 3.33
CA ILE A 266 -3.68 -18.23 3.93
C ILE A 266 -4.86 -17.29 3.79
#